data_ab71e18c18a5241ce8e74db49fd69ac6
#
_entry.id   ab71e18c18a5241ce8e74db49fd69ac6
#
_cell.length_a   1.000
_cell.length_b   1.000
_cell.length_c   1.000
_cell.angle_alpha   90.00
_cell.angle_beta   90.00
_cell.angle_gamma   90.00
#
_symmetry.space_group_name_H-M   'P 1'
#
loop_
_entity.id
_entity.type
_entity.pdbx_description
1 polymer ?
#
loop_
_entity_poly.entity_id
_entity_poly.type
_entity_poly.pdbx_seq_one_letter_code
_entity_poly.pdbx_strand_id
1 'polypeptide(L)'
;MRQSLSAAIISIFLAFVSITAQARDLPEFTNIVKQNAPAVVKITTTTITEQRQSPYQQYNDPRIPEIFRDLFQQRGQPSPSQQPRQQSMGSGFIISEDGFVLTNNHVIDGGDEIVVRLPDRSEYKAKLVGTDVRSDLALLKIEGEDFPTVTFGKP
;
A
#
# COMPACT_ATOMS: atom_id res chain seq x y z
N MET A 1 -19.68 -14.14 66.44
CA MET A 1 -18.47 -13.31 66.16
C MET A 1 -17.64 -13.73 64.96
N ARG A 2 -17.49 -15.02 64.62
CA ARG A 2 -16.70 -15.46 63.40
C ARG A 2 -17.40 -15.18 62.09
N GLN A 3 -18.71 -15.22 62.00
CA GLN A 3 -19.46 -14.94 60.75
C GLN A 3 -19.48 -13.45 60.38
N SER A 4 -19.49 -12.54 61.36
CA SER A 4 -19.46 -11.09 61.12
C SER A 4 -18.10 -10.64 60.61
N LEU A 5 -17.03 -11.29 61.04
CA LEU A 5 -15.66 -10.97 60.58
C LEU A 5 -15.44 -11.38 59.11
N SER A 6 -15.98 -12.55 58.71
CA SER A 6 -15.90 -13.03 57.32
C SER A 6 -16.69 -12.13 56.34
N ALA A 7 -17.87 -11.66 56.77
CA ALA A 7 -18.66 -10.72 55.96
C ALA A 7 -17.97 -9.37 55.77
N ALA A 8 -17.30 -8.87 56.80
CA ALA A 8 -16.55 -7.63 56.72
C ALA A 8 -15.32 -7.74 55.76
N ILE A 9 -14.61 -8.86 55.81
CA ILE A 9 -13.45 -9.08 54.92
C ILE A 9 -13.89 -9.21 53.45
N ILE A 10 -15.01 -9.91 53.19
CA ILE A 10 -15.57 -10.01 51.82
C ILE A 10 -16.04 -8.66 51.31
N SER A 11 -16.65 -7.81 52.15
CA SER A 11 -17.06 -6.47 51.76
C SER A 11 -15.87 -5.55 51.43
N ILE A 12 -14.78 -5.64 52.21
CA ILE A 12 -13.55 -4.88 51.95
C ILE A 12 -12.88 -5.39 50.68
N PHE A 13 -12.90 -6.69 50.41
CA PHE A 13 -12.32 -7.25 49.17
C PHE A 13 -13.15 -6.84 47.94
N LEU A 14 -14.48 -6.83 47.99
CA LEU A 14 -15.33 -6.32 46.91
C LEU A 14 -15.13 -4.82 46.68
N ALA A 15 -14.93 -4.02 47.71
CA ALA A 15 -14.66 -2.58 47.58
C ALA A 15 -13.28 -2.30 46.92
N PHE A 16 -12.29 -3.19 47.10
CA PHE A 16 -10.98 -3.07 46.49
C PHE A 16 -10.97 -3.48 44.99
N VAL A 17 -11.87 -4.36 44.57
CA VAL A 17 -12.02 -4.78 43.15
C VAL A 17 -12.70 -3.69 42.31
N SER A 18 -13.39 -2.70 42.96
CA SER A 18 -14.00 -1.56 42.30
C SER A 18 -12.99 -0.43 41.94
N ILE A 19 -11.70 -0.65 42.12
CA ILE A 19 -10.67 0.28 41.58
C ILE A 19 -10.67 0.14 40.06
N THR A 20 -11.66 0.76 39.47
CA THR A 20 -11.71 1.40 38.15
C THR A 20 -10.60 0.99 37.21
N ALA A 21 -10.95 0.12 36.30
CA ALA A 21 -10.35 0.18 34.97
C ALA A 21 -10.70 1.56 34.38
N GLN A 22 -9.90 2.58 34.70
CA GLN A 22 -9.90 3.81 33.92
C GLN A 22 -9.41 3.40 32.53
N ALA A 23 -10.36 3.09 31.66
CA ALA A 23 -10.09 3.08 30.25
C ALA A 23 -9.53 4.47 29.95
N ARG A 24 -8.21 4.57 29.70
CA ARG A 24 -7.61 5.78 29.18
C ARG A 24 -8.42 6.12 27.93
N ASP A 25 -9.06 7.27 27.92
CA ASP A 25 -9.71 7.79 26.72
C ASP A 25 -8.68 7.74 25.61
N LEU A 26 -8.86 6.80 24.68
CA LEU A 26 -8.04 6.77 23.48
C LEU A 26 -8.28 8.09 22.76
N PRO A 27 -7.23 8.75 22.26
CA PRO A 27 -7.40 9.97 21.48
C PRO A 27 -8.43 9.73 20.38
N GLU A 28 -9.42 10.61 20.29
CA GLU A 28 -10.47 10.49 19.29
C GLU A 28 -9.94 10.90 17.93
N PHE A 29 -9.51 9.89 17.15
CA PHE A 29 -9.00 10.09 15.79
C PHE A 29 -10.09 10.29 14.74
N THR A 30 -11.36 10.12 15.12
CA THR A 30 -12.51 10.14 14.18
C THR A 30 -12.55 11.43 13.36
N ASN A 31 -12.30 12.57 13.96
CA ASN A 31 -12.32 13.86 13.27
C ASN A 31 -11.16 14.00 12.29
N ILE A 32 -9.95 13.58 12.69
CA ILE A 32 -8.77 13.60 11.83
C ILE A 32 -8.98 12.70 10.61
N VAL A 33 -9.50 11.50 10.84
CA VAL A 33 -9.79 10.54 9.74
C VAL A 33 -10.84 11.11 8.79
N LYS A 34 -11.97 11.63 9.30
CA LYS A 34 -13.03 12.20 8.45
C LYS A 34 -12.55 13.36 7.59
N GLN A 35 -11.67 14.20 8.12
CA GLN A 35 -11.16 15.38 7.39
C GLN A 35 -10.14 15.00 6.33
N ASN A 36 -9.28 14.03 6.60
CA ASN A 36 -8.13 13.73 5.73
C ASN A 36 -8.35 12.49 4.84
N ALA A 37 -9.30 11.58 5.16
CA ALA A 37 -9.54 10.39 4.38
C ALA A 37 -9.81 10.64 2.88
N PRO A 38 -10.50 11.72 2.46
CA PRO A 38 -10.69 12.02 1.04
C PRO A 38 -9.38 12.26 0.27
N ALA A 39 -8.34 12.75 0.96
CA ALA A 39 -7.05 13.06 0.37
C ALA A 39 -6.05 11.88 0.44
N VAL A 40 -6.40 10.78 1.10
CA VAL A 40 -5.56 9.57 1.16
C VAL A 40 -5.80 8.73 -0.08
N VAL A 41 -4.73 8.43 -0.80
CA VAL A 41 -4.78 7.72 -2.08
C VAL A 41 -4.02 6.41 -2.03
N LYS A 42 -4.44 5.47 -2.89
CA LYS A 42 -3.69 4.25 -3.19
C LYS A 42 -2.78 4.50 -4.37
N ILE A 43 -1.54 4.06 -4.28
CA ILE A 43 -0.55 4.15 -5.35
C ILE A 43 -0.23 2.74 -5.81
N THR A 44 -0.28 2.53 -7.11
CA THR A 44 0.14 1.29 -7.77
C THR A 44 1.24 1.62 -8.75
N THR A 45 2.37 0.97 -8.59
CA THR A 45 3.52 1.11 -9.47
C THR A 45 3.70 -0.20 -10.23
N THR A 46 3.86 -0.11 -11.54
CA THR A 46 4.06 -1.27 -12.41
C THR A 46 5.43 -1.20 -13.03
N THR A 47 6.23 -2.24 -12.87
CA THR A 47 7.50 -2.41 -13.56
C THR A 47 7.32 -3.38 -14.71
N ILE A 48 7.68 -2.96 -15.92
CA ILE A 48 7.66 -3.79 -17.12
C ILE A 48 9.04 -4.43 -17.21
N THR A 49 9.17 -5.65 -16.75
CA THR A 49 10.41 -6.38 -16.90
C THR A 49 10.55 -6.77 -18.38
N GLU A 50 11.44 -6.08 -19.11
CA GLU A 50 11.85 -6.58 -20.42
C GLU A 50 12.44 -7.96 -20.23
N GLN A 51 11.75 -8.96 -20.76
CA GLN A 51 12.17 -10.34 -20.70
C GLN A 51 13.49 -10.45 -21.45
N ARG A 52 14.62 -10.42 -20.71
CA ARG A 52 15.88 -10.91 -21.27
C ARG A 52 15.57 -12.28 -21.85
N GLN A 53 15.69 -12.38 -23.17
CA GLN A 53 15.54 -13.55 -24.04
C GLN A 53 15.15 -14.81 -23.28
N SER A 54 13.87 -15.19 -23.43
CA SER A 54 13.36 -16.44 -22.86
C SER A 54 14.33 -17.57 -23.17
N PRO A 55 14.64 -18.45 -22.21
CA PRO A 55 15.40 -19.66 -22.47
C PRO A 55 14.82 -20.49 -23.63
N TYR A 56 13.57 -20.19 -24.00
CA TYR A 56 12.86 -20.84 -25.12
C TYR A 56 13.39 -20.49 -26.52
N GLN A 57 14.17 -19.42 -26.71
CA GLN A 57 14.88 -19.21 -27.98
C GLN A 57 16.02 -20.24 -28.20
N GLN A 58 16.44 -20.91 -27.14
CA GLN A 58 17.46 -21.94 -27.20
C GLN A 58 16.94 -23.28 -27.71
N TYR A 59 15.59 -23.45 -27.84
CA TYR A 59 14.99 -24.69 -28.37
C TYR A 59 15.05 -24.82 -29.87
N ASN A 60 15.48 -23.81 -30.60
CA ASN A 60 15.83 -23.89 -32.03
C ASN A 60 17.28 -24.32 -32.28
N ASP A 61 18.02 -24.74 -31.26
CA ASP A 61 19.35 -25.28 -31.38
C ASP A 61 19.24 -26.65 -32.14
N PRO A 62 19.97 -26.86 -33.24
CA PRO A 62 19.99 -28.12 -34.00
C PRO A 62 20.42 -29.34 -33.18
N ARG A 63 20.98 -29.12 -31.97
CA ARG A 63 21.43 -30.15 -31.05
C ARG A 63 20.32 -30.76 -30.21
N ILE A 64 19.13 -30.15 -30.19
CA ILE A 64 17.98 -30.66 -29.42
C ILE A 64 17.25 -31.70 -30.26
N PRO A 65 17.09 -32.96 -29.76
CA PRO A 65 16.34 -34.00 -30.42
C PRO A 65 14.91 -33.59 -30.76
N GLU A 66 14.42 -33.95 -31.94
CA GLU A 66 13.10 -33.56 -32.47
C GLU A 66 11.94 -33.87 -31.49
N ILE A 67 12.02 -34.99 -30.78
CA ILE A 67 11.00 -35.41 -29.80
C ILE A 67 10.79 -34.41 -28.67
N PHE A 68 11.84 -33.70 -28.29
CA PHE A 68 11.70 -32.63 -27.26
C PHE A 68 11.11 -31.36 -27.88
N ARG A 69 11.37 -31.09 -29.14
CA ARG A 69 10.81 -29.96 -29.88
C ARG A 69 9.30 -30.09 -30.01
N ASP A 70 8.81 -31.28 -30.38
CA ASP A 70 7.39 -31.60 -30.52
C ASP A 70 6.66 -31.58 -29.16
N LEU A 71 7.29 -32.09 -28.11
CA LEU A 71 6.72 -32.07 -26.75
C LEU A 71 6.49 -30.64 -26.25
N PHE A 72 7.39 -29.72 -26.55
CA PHE A 72 7.25 -28.31 -26.16
C PHE A 72 6.27 -27.56 -27.07
N GLN A 73 6.13 -27.90 -28.34
CA GLN A 73 5.11 -27.34 -29.23
C GLN A 73 3.70 -27.81 -28.84
N GLN A 74 3.54 -29.05 -28.39
CA GLN A 74 2.25 -29.63 -28.01
C GLN A 74 1.75 -29.11 -26.64
N ARG A 75 2.63 -28.57 -25.77
CA ARG A 75 2.30 -28.04 -24.45
C ARG A 75 1.83 -26.58 -24.47
N GLY A 76 1.52 -26.03 -25.65
CA GLY A 76 1.02 -24.69 -25.84
C GLY A 76 2.13 -23.65 -25.65
N GLN A 77 2.43 -22.93 -26.72
CA GLN A 77 3.25 -21.73 -26.61
C GLN A 77 2.65 -20.80 -25.56
N PRO A 78 3.43 -20.32 -24.59
CA PRO A 78 2.97 -19.21 -23.79
C PRO A 78 2.63 -18.08 -24.76
N SER A 79 1.39 -17.64 -24.72
CA SER A 79 0.93 -16.51 -25.55
C SER A 79 1.91 -15.34 -25.35
N PRO A 80 2.38 -14.68 -26.42
CA PRO A 80 3.37 -13.60 -26.33
C PRO A 80 2.90 -12.36 -25.55
N SER A 81 1.71 -12.41 -24.96
CA SER A 81 0.99 -11.24 -24.47
C SER A 81 1.02 -11.00 -22.96
N GLN A 82 1.82 -11.74 -22.19
CA GLN A 82 1.97 -11.42 -20.77
C GLN A 82 3.44 -11.26 -20.42
N GLN A 83 3.98 -10.07 -20.69
CA GLN A 83 5.19 -9.63 -20.01
C GLN A 83 4.94 -9.71 -18.49
N PRO A 84 5.83 -10.35 -17.71
CA PRO A 84 5.67 -10.37 -16.28
C PRO A 84 5.73 -8.94 -15.76
N ARG A 85 4.57 -8.43 -15.34
CA ARG A 85 4.44 -7.12 -14.71
C ARG A 85 4.58 -7.31 -13.21
N GLN A 86 5.61 -6.75 -12.65
CA GLN A 86 5.74 -6.67 -11.21
C GLN A 86 4.99 -5.42 -10.74
N GLN A 87 4.07 -5.59 -9.80
CA GLN A 87 3.33 -4.49 -9.21
C GLN A 87 3.75 -4.28 -7.76
N SER A 88 4.06 -3.05 -7.43
CA SER A 88 4.20 -2.56 -6.07
C SER A 88 2.97 -1.73 -5.70
N MET A 89 2.59 -1.75 -4.44
CA MET A 89 1.45 -0.98 -3.94
C MET A 89 1.81 -0.25 -2.66
N GLY A 90 1.31 0.96 -2.54
CA GLY A 90 1.48 1.79 -1.36
C GLY A 90 0.35 2.80 -1.21
N SER A 91 0.54 3.74 -0.30
CA SER A 91 -0.38 4.84 -0.03
C SER A 91 0.35 6.18 -0.16
N GLY A 92 -0.42 7.24 -0.36
CA GLY A 92 0.08 8.61 -0.40
C GLY A 92 -1.00 9.59 0.03
N PHE A 93 -0.65 10.88 0.02
CA PHE A 93 -1.54 11.97 0.38
C PHE A 93 -1.50 13.04 -0.71
N ILE A 94 -2.67 13.54 -1.09
CA ILE A 94 -2.76 14.73 -1.93
C ILE A 94 -2.48 15.96 -1.05
N ILE A 95 -1.49 16.75 -1.42
CA ILE A 95 -1.00 17.89 -0.64
C ILE A 95 -1.37 19.25 -1.25
N SER A 96 -1.90 19.26 -2.47
CA SER A 96 -2.35 20.47 -3.15
C SER A 96 -3.52 20.21 -4.10
N GLU A 97 -4.39 21.20 -4.25
CA GLU A 97 -5.60 21.11 -5.08
C GLU A 97 -5.31 20.88 -6.57
N ASP A 98 -4.13 21.28 -7.03
CA ASP A 98 -3.65 21.04 -8.40
C ASP A 98 -3.06 19.65 -8.63
N GLY A 99 -3.02 18.77 -7.60
CA GLY A 99 -2.70 17.35 -7.75
C GLY A 99 -1.27 16.94 -7.44
N PHE A 100 -0.56 17.62 -6.52
CA PHE A 100 0.67 17.08 -5.96
C PHE A 100 0.34 16.00 -4.91
N VAL A 101 1.02 14.86 -5.02
CA VAL A 101 0.85 13.70 -4.14
C VAL A 101 2.19 13.34 -3.50
N LEU A 102 2.20 13.23 -2.18
CA LEU A 102 3.35 12.81 -1.41
C LEU A 102 3.23 11.32 -1.07
N THR A 103 4.30 10.55 -1.29
CA THR A 103 4.39 9.13 -0.97
C THR A 103 5.81 8.75 -0.56
N ASN A 104 6.05 7.47 -0.27
CA ASN A 104 7.39 6.98 -0.01
C ASN A 104 8.14 6.63 -1.31
N ASN A 105 9.46 6.85 -1.29
CA ASN A 105 10.31 6.54 -2.43
C ASN A 105 10.27 5.04 -2.79
N HIS A 106 10.34 4.15 -1.78
CA HIS A 106 10.33 2.70 -2.02
C HIS A 106 9.03 2.19 -2.68
N VAL A 107 7.92 2.95 -2.63
CA VAL A 107 6.65 2.60 -3.29
C VAL A 107 6.75 2.75 -4.81
N ILE A 108 7.55 3.72 -5.27
CA ILE A 108 7.64 4.08 -6.69
C ILE A 108 8.97 3.68 -7.33
N ASP A 109 9.89 3.17 -6.54
CA ASP A 109 11.24 2.83 -6.99
C ASP A 109 11.21 1.73 -8.08
N GLY A 110 11.95 1.95 -9.15
CA GLY A 110 12.02 1.04 -10.29
C GLY A 110 10.73 0.89 -11.10
N GLY A 111 9.73 1.76 -10.92
CA GLY A 111 8.47 1.71 -11.62
C GLY A 111 8.47 2.46 -12.96
N ASP A 112 7.93 1.81 -14.01
CA ASP A 112 7.74 2.42 -15.33
C ASP A 112 6.42 3.18 -15.43
N GLU A 113 5.39 2.72 -14.73
CA GLU A 113 4.07 3.35 -14.70
C GLU A 113 3.57 3.49 -13.26
N ILE A 114 3.13 4.68 -12.90
CA ILE A 114 2.58 5.01 -11.58
C ILE A 114 1.14 5.44 -11.75
N VAL A 115 0.22 4.77 -11.03
CA VAL A 115 -1.21 5.08 -11.01
C VAL A 115 -1.62 5.44 -9.59
N VAL A 116 -2.25 6.59 -9.44
CA VAL A 116 -2.85 7.08 -8.20
C VAL A 116 -4.35 6.87 -8.26
N ARG A 117 -4.90 6.16 -7.27
CA ARG A 117 -6.32 5.90 -7.15
C ARG A 117 -6.90 6.57 -5.91
N LEU A 118 -7.90 7.39 -6.12
CA LEU A 118 -8.64 8.10 -5.09
C LEU A 118 -9.69 7.21 -4.41
N PRO A 119 -10.26 7.63 -3.25
CA PRO A 119 -11.31 6.90 -2.54
C PRO A 119 -12.58 6.68 -3.35
N ASP A 120 -12.92 7.59 -4.25
CA ASP A 120 -14.04 7.49 -5.20
C ASP A 120 -13.82 6.49 -6.33
N ARG A 121 -12.63 5.85 -6.36
CA ARG A 121 -12.14 4.89 -7.37
C ARG A 121 -11.68 5.52 -8.69
N SER A 122 -11.65 6.83 -8.81
CA SER A 122 -11.00 7.48 -9.95
C SER A 122 -9.50 7.17 -9.97
N GLU A 123 -8.94 6.99 -11.17
CA GLU A 123 -7.55 6.64 -11.37
C GLU A 123 -6.85 7.67 -12.25
N TYR A 124 -5.68 8.08 -11.84
CA TYR A 124 -4.87 9.07 -12.51
C TYR A 124 -3.46 8.54 -12.74
N LYS A 125 -2.95 8.72 -13.96
CA LYS A 125 -1.52 8.48 -14.20
C LYS A 125 -0.73 9.59 -13.54
N ALA A 126 0.28 9.20 -12.78
CA ALA A 126 1.13 10.13 -12.05
C ALA A 126 2.49 10.27 -12.72
N LYS A 127 3.03 11.49 -12.69
CA LYS A 127 4.39 11.78 -13.12
C LYS A 127 5.26 12.00 -11.88
N LEU A 128 6.44 11.42 -11.87
CA LEU A 128 7.42 11.66 -10.82
C LEU A 128 7.99 13.06 -10.96
N VAL A 129 7.88 13.86 -9.90
CA VAL A 129 8.43 15.23 -9.82
C VAL A 129 9.82 15.22 -9.18
N GLY A 130 9.99 14.43 -8.13
CA GLY A 130 11.25 14.30 -7.43
C GLY A 130 11.20 13.27 -6.32
N THR A 131 12.39 12.83 -5.89
CA THR A 131 12.56 11.88 -4.79
C THR A 131 13.66 12.34 -3.84
N ASP A 132 13.51 11.94 -2.57
CA ASP A 132 14.57 11.95 -1.58
C ASP A 132 14.70 10.55 -0.97
N VAL A 133 15.70 9.82 -1.42
CA VAL A 133 15.99 8.45 -0.97
C VAL A 133 16.35 8.41 0.52
N ARG A 134 16.97 9.47 1.05
CA ARG A 134 17.43 9.50 2.46
C ARG A 134 16.26 9.60 3.44
N SER A 135 15.25 10.38 3.10
CA SER A 135 14.01 10.53 3.89
C SER A 135 12.90 9.58 3.44
N ASP A 136 13.16 8.74 2.41
CA ASP A 136 12.18 7.86 1.79
C ASP A 136 10.91 8.60 1.34
N LEU A 137 11.09 9.75 0.68
CA LEU A 137 9.99 10.56 0.15
C LEU A 137 10.03 10.64 -1.36
N ALA A 138 8.84 10.65 -1.96
CA ALA A 138 8.63 10.92 -3.37
C ALA A 138 7.46 11.88 -3.57
N LEU A 139 7.63 12.81 -4.49
CA LEU A 139 6.62 13.75 -4.92
C LEU A 139 6.15 13.39 -6.32
N LEU A 140 4.85 13.17 -6.44
CA LEU A 140 4.18 12.85 -7.71
C LEU A 140 3.27 14.01 -8.12
N LYS A 141 2.92 14.06 -9.40
CA LYS A 141 1.93 14.99 -9.98
C LYS A 141 0.90 14.20 -10.78
N ILE A 142 -0.37 14.40 -10.44
CA ILE A 142 -1.53 13.94 -11.23
C ILE A 142 -2.16 15.13 -11.93
N GLU A 143 -2.80 14.90 -13.07
CA GLU A 143 -3.47 15.94 -13.87
C GLU A 143 -4.93 16.08 -13.44
N GLY A 144 -5.36 17.29 -13.12
CA GLY A 144 -6.70 17.63 -12.65
C GLY A 144 -6.67 18.84 -11.74
N GLU A 145 -7.83 19.23 -11.25
CA GLU A 145 -8.05 20.40 -10.39
C GLU A 145 -9.05 20.02 -9.29
N ASP A 146 -9.12 20.85 -8.24
CA ASP A 146 -10.07 20.70 -7.11
C ASP A 146 -9.92 19.39 -6.33
N PHE A 147 -8.70 18.87 -6.24
CA PHE A 147 -8.44 17.67 -5.45
C PHE A 147 -8.57 17.93 -3.94
N PRO A 148 -9.14 16.97 -3.17
CA PRO A 148 -9.12 17.05 -1.72
C PRO A 148 -7.68 16.99 -1.20
N THR A 149 -7.34 17.81 -0.22
CA THR A 149 -5.98 17.90 0.33
C THR A 149 -5.95 17.57 1.80
N VAL A 150 -4.81 17.05 2.28
CA VAL A 150 -4.55 16.90 3.72
C VAL A 150 -4.24 18.25 4.36
N THR A 151 -4.64 18.39 5.61
CA THR A 151 -4.25 19.56 6.42
C THR A 151 -2.96 19.26 7.17
N PHE A 152 -1.92 20.03 6.91
CA PHE A 152 -0.69 19.93 7.68
C PHE A 152 -0.87 20.46 9.10
N GLY A 153 -0.31 19.74 10.08
CA GLY A 153 -0.25 20.20 11.46
C GLY A 153 0.62 21.46 11.58
N LYS A 154 0.32 22.28 12.56
CA LYS A 154 1.22 23.39 12.91
C LYS A 154 2.45 22.82 13.61
N PRO A 155 3.67 23.33 13.30
CA PRO A 155 4.90 22.94 13.99
C PRO A 155 4.88 23.35 15.45
#